data_5e5a758245f2f95950a5e66e09b2ee49
#
_entry.id   5e5a758245f2f95950a5e66e09b2ee49
#
_cell.length_a   1.000
_cell.length_b   1.000
_cell.length_c   1.000
_cell.angle_alpha   90.00
_cell.angle_beta   90.00
_cell.angle_gamma   90.00
#
_symmetry.space_group_name_H-M   'P 1'
#
loop_
_entity.id
_entity.type
_entity.pdbx_description
1 polymer ?
#
loop_
_entity_poly.entity_id
_entity_poly.type
_entity_poly.pdbx_seq_one_letter_code
_entity_poly.pdbx_strand_id
1 'polypeptide(L)'
;MARDRSSFGGRSLRARCVVALSAALAALGFAGEAAATGMQGHMYMAQCAAEQAKDTRLRALFDAHALHLANGAIFPDSGYTAPDHDQGEIAHWEQYIEGYIQTLRERYASPLDDPEGAAQVAFLMGAAAHGITDSTFDALLYARAEQVEPADTDSLDTAMDIFLVHDMPRFYVPEPAFDAKLLSDVYVQKIPHAVTPDAIEDAMSTARSGVAVVTKLLHVGADDYGQKYPWSRSHFRDPRTPGGYAHGAKVVLGYYREILRRLDGGKSADGVVIGTYPEEAYPLVTLDPTRPDGKVLFFFGEGMDRTTIDDNSVILRDDMGNVIPSKVDVFRGDQWANVLRVEAMVPWKPGTKYTAVLGKGIKTLSGASPSADQEISFTTCTPSSPGGDCDEPQGAPPPSPCPTLDAKYVTPEGEEEEMDAGMEEDAGVVDAGTDAGKPPVEEPPVQQDSGCAVSAPERDAGAWSAVVLALAAACSVRRRKR
;
A
#
# COMPACT_ATOMS: atom_id res chain seq x y z
N MET A 1 -20.06 29.03 50.12
CA MET A 1 -20.13 29.04 48.67
C MET A 1 -18.71 29.01 48.09
N ALA A 2 -18.19 27.84 47.83
CA ALA A 2 -16.88 27.63 47.18
C ALA A 2 -17.14 27.27 45.71
N ARG A 3 -16.59 28.06 44.77
CA ARG A 3 -16.70 27.86 43.34
C ARG A 3 -15.60 26.85 42.89
N ASP A 4 -16.06 25.73 42.37
CA ASP A 4 -15.22 24.75 41.70
C ASP A 4 -14.71 25.33 40.36
N ARG A 5 -13.38 25.46 40.21
CA ARG A 5 -12.67 25.98 39.01
C ARG A 5 -11.57 25.01 38.56
N SER A 6 -11.88 23.77 38.26
CA SER A 6 -10.80 22.86 37.90
C SER A 6 -11.05 21.87 36.74
N SER A 7 -11.99 22.08 35.81
CA SER A 7 -12.23 21.07 34.76
C SER A 7 -12.07 21.54 33.30
N PHE A 8 -11.70 22.79 32.99
CA PHE A 8 -11.67 23.29 31.61
C PHE A 8 -10.28 23.28 30.91
N GLY A 9 -9.19 23.01 31.65
CA GLY A 9 -7.83 23.13 31.10
C GLY A 9 -7.29 21.91 30.36
N GLY A 10 -7.84 20.71 30.62
CA GLY A 10 -7.25 19.46 30.16
C GLY A 10 -7.58 19.08 28.70
N ARG A 11 -8.78 19.40 28.25
CA ARG A 11 -9.25 19.04 26.88
C ARG A 11 -8.58 19.87 25.77
N SER A 12 -8.34 21.15 26.00
CA SER A 12 -7.74 22.03 24.99
C SER A 12 -6.27 21.71 24.69
N LEU A 13 -5.55 21.15 25.67
CA LEU A 13 -4.13 20.82 25.50
C LEU A 13 -3.94 19.49 24.73
N ARG A 14 -4.80 18.49 24.96
CA ARG A 14 -4.80 17.22 24.21
C ARG A 14 -5.14 17.47 22.73
N ALA A 15 -6.17 18.26 22.44
CA ALA A 15 -6.52 18.64 21.08
C ALA A 15 -5.38 19.38 20.35
N ARG A 16 -4.66 20.27 21.02
CA ARG A 16 -3.50 20.96 20.43
C ARG A 16 -2.30 20.06 20.17
N CYS A 17 -2.07 19.05 21.01
CA CYS A 17 -1.01 18.06 20.77
C CYS A 17 -1.36 17.13 19.61
N VAL A 18 -2.60 16.70 19.46
CA VAL A 18 -3.07 15.88 18.34
C VAL A 18 -2.97 16.66 17.03
N VAL A 19 -3.42 17.90 16.98
CA VAL A 19 -3.31 18.77 15.79
C VAL A 19 -1.83 19.05 15.43
N ALA A 20 -0.95 19.27 16.40
CA ALA A 20 0.46 19.47 16.14
C ALA A 20 1.17 18.19 15.63
N LEU A 21 0.75 17.02 16.11
CA LEU A 21 1.28 15.74 15.68
C LEU A 21 0.75 15.36 14.29
N SER A 22 -0.52 15.61 14.01
CA SER A 22 -1.10 15.43 12.65
C SER A 22 -0.46 16.38 11.64
N ALA A 23 -0.15 17.61 12.02
CA ALA A 23 0.59 18.56 11.19
C ALA A 23 2.04 18.11 10.98
N ALA A 24 2.68 17.48 11.97
CA ALA A 24 4.04 16.94 11.85
C ALA A 24 4.08 15.71 10.92
N LEU A 25 3.06 14.87 10.94
CA LEU A 25 2.94 13.71 10.04
C LEU A 25 2.57 14.12 8.62
N ALA A 26 1.66 15.08 8.44
CA ALA A 26 1.41 15.70 7.15
C ALA A 26 2.66 16.42 6.60
N ALA A 27 3.51 16.96 7.50
CA ALA A 27 4.79 17.55 7.15
C ALA A 27 5.88 16.51 6.83
N LEU A 28 5.74 15.24 7.21
CA LEU A 28 6.65 14.16 6.82
C LEU A 28 6.49 13.73 5.35
N GLY A 29 5.69 14.46 4.57
CA GLY A 29 5.71 14.37 3.12
C GLY A 29 4.93 13.19 2.53
N PHE A 30 4.06 12.54 3.30
CA PHE A 30 3.14 11.52 2.77
C PHE A 30 1.99 12.11 1.93
N ALA A 31 2.07 13.38 1.53
CA ALA A 31 1.12 14.00 0.65
C ALA A 31 1.56 13.84 -0.82
N GLY A 32 1.62 12.62 -1.31
CA GLY A 32 1.54 12.31 -2.74
C GLY A 32 0.06 12.21 -3.13
N GLU A 33 -0.30 12.59 -4.35
CA GLU A 33 -1.68 12.54 -4.90
C GLU A 33 -2.24 11.10 -5.08
N ALA A 34 -1.55 10.08 -4.60
CA ALA A 34 -2.03 8.71 -4.60
C ALA A 34 -2.66 8.41 -3.23
N ALA A 35 -3.96 8.20 -3.21
CA ALA A 35 -4.57 7.50 -2.10
C ALA A 35 -3.93 6.11 -2.02
N ALA A 36 -3.45 5.73 -0.87
CA ALA A 36 -2.81 4.44 -0.64
C ALA A 36 -3.24 3.93 0.74
N THR A 37 -3.12 2.65 0.97
CA THR A 37 -3.25 2.12 2.33
C THR A 37 -1.99 2.49 3.13
N GLY A 38 -2.10 2.79 4.43
CA GLY A 38 -0.91 3.06 5.23
C GLY A 38 -0.01 1.83 5.44
N MET A 39 1.23 2.04 5.89
CA MET A 39 2.25 0.98 6.01
C MET A 39 1.82 -0.20 6.88
N GLN A 40 1.08 0.03 7.98
CA GLN A 40 0.56 -1.06 8.81
C GLN A 40 -0.53 -1.85 8.07
N GLY A 41 -1.35 -1.20 7.28
CA GLY A 41 -2.35 -1.84 6.44
C GLY A 41 -1.72 -2.81 5.44
N HIS A 42 -0.64 -2.40 4.77
CA HIS A 42 0.11 -3.26 3.83
C HIS A 42 0.71 -4.48 4.53
N MET A 43 1.38 -4.30 5.66
CA MET A 43 1.91 -5.42 6.45
C MET A 43 0.79 -6.38 6.86
N TYR A 44 -0.34 -5.84 7.34
CA TYR A 44 -1.48 -6.67 7.76
C TYR A 44 -2.05 -7.49 6.61
N MET A 45 -2.28 -6.89 5.44
CA MET A 45 -2.83 -7.61 4.28
C MET A 45 -1.85 -8.65 3.73
N ALA A 46 -0.55 -8.32 3.68
CA ALA A 46 0.49 -9.26 3.27
C ALA A 46 0.55 -10.50 4.18
N GLN A 47 0.53 -10.28 5.50
CA GLN A 47 0.54 -11.35 6.51
C GLN A 47 -0.76 -12.14 6.51
N CYS A 48 -1.90 -11.47 6.36
CA CYS A 48 -3.19 -12.14 6.25
C CYS A 48 -3.25 -13.07 5.04
N ALA A 49 -2.72 -12.65 3.89
CA ALA A 49 -2.61 -13.48 2.70
C ALA A 49 -1.70 -14.71 2.96
N ALA A 50 -0.59 -14.50 3.67
CA ALA A 50 0.33 -15.57 4.05
C ALA A 50 -0.35 -16.61 4.96
N GLU A 51 -1.13 -16.17 5.95
CA GLU A 51 -1.89 -17.06 6.84
C GLU A 51 -2.98 -17.88 6.11
N GLN A 52 -3.57 -17.30 5.06
CA GLN A 52 -4.57 -17.99 4.23
C GLN A 52 -3.95 -18.95 3.19
N ALA A 53 -2.63 -18.90 2.98
CA ALA A 53 -1.96 -19.77 2.02
C ALA A 53 -2.13 -21.25 2.37
N LYS A 54 -2.75 -22.01 1.45
CA LYS A 54 -2.91 -23.48 1.57
C LYS A 54 -1.78 -24.24 0.89
N ASP A 55 -1.04 -23.56 0.01
CA ASP A 55 0.14 -24.12 -0.65
C ASP A 55 1.25 -24.33 0.38
N THR A 56 1.80 -25.55 0.43
CA THR A 56 2.82 -25.94 1.44
C THR A 56 4.14 -25.20 1.25
N ARG A 57 4.51 -24.83 0.00
CA ARG A 57 5.73 -24.06 -0.29
C ARG A 57 5.59 -22.62 0.21
N LEU A 58 4.43 -21.99 -0.06
CA LEU A 58 4.12 -20.65 0.46
C LEU A 58 4.10 -20.63 1.98
N ARG A 59 3.45 -21.62 2.62
CA ARG A 59 3.41 -21.72 4.09
C ARG A 59 4.80 -21.85 4.67
N ALA A 60 5.62 -22.77 4.17
CA ALA A 60 6.99 -22.96 4.63
C ALA A 60 7.84 -21.70 4.46
N LEU A 61 7.69 -21.00 3.31
CA LEU A 61 8.37 -19.73 3.03
C LEU A 61 8.02 -18.66 4.07
N PHE A 62 6.73 -18.42 4.30
CA PHE A 62 6.29 -17.36 5.22
C PHE A 62 6.54 -17.70 6.69
N ASP A 63 6.46 -18.98 7.06
CA ASP A 63 6.81 -19.43 8.42
C ASP A 63 8.30 -19.22 8.73
N ALA A 64 9.17 -19.40 7.72
CA ALA A 64 10.62 -19.20 7.88
C ALA A 64 11.04 -17.73 7.77
N HIS A 65 10.34 -16.92 6.96
CA HIS A 65 10.80 -15.58 6.55
C HIS A 65 9.76 -14.48 6.76
N ALA A 66 8.96 -14.57 7.85
CA ALA A 66 7.90 -13.60 8.17
C ALA A 66 8.40 -12.14 8.26
N LEU A 67 9.61 -11.92 8.79
CA LEU A 67 10.20 -10.58 8.88
C LEU A 67 10.56 -10.00 7.52
N HIS A 68 11.04 -10.83 6.58
CA HIS A 68 11.32 -10.38 5.21
C HIS A 68 10.02 -9.96 4.51
N LEU A 69 8.95 -10.75 4.66
CA LEU A 69 7.63 -10.40 4.13
C LEU A 69 7.15 -9.04 4.64
N ALA A 70 7.26 -8.80 5.95
CA ALA A 70 6.83 -7.55 6.58
C ALA A 70 7.68 -6.35 6.13
N ASN A 71 9.01 -6.51 6.03
CA ASN A 71 9.90 -5.46 5.51
C ASN A 71 9.62 -5.17 4.03
N GLY A 72 9.35 -6.20 3.23
CA GLY A 72 8.93 -6.03 1.83
C GLY A 72 7.66 -5.21 1.72
N ALA A 73 6.67 -5.46 2.60
CA ALA A 73 5.38 -4.76 2.57
C ALA A 73 5.45 -3.27 2.90
N ILE A 74 6.50 -2.79 3.57
CA ILE A 74 6.73 -1.35 3.82
C ILE A 74 7.77 -0.73 2.88
N PHE A 75 8.46 -1.55 2.08
CA PHE A 75 9.58 -1.10 1.28
C PHE A 75 9.21 -0.05 0.22
N PRO A 76 8.13 -0.18 -0.56
CA PRO A 76 7.76 0.84 -1.54
C PRO A 76 7.57 2.22 -0.91
N ASP A 77 6.76 2.33 0.14
CA ASP A 77 6.53 3.58 0.86
C ASP A 77 7.80 4.15 1.51
N SER A 78 8.75 3.29 1.88
CA SER A 78 10.03 3.76 2.42
C SER A 78 10.76 4.66 1.43
N GLY A 79 10.64 4.40 0.13
CA GLY A 79 11.27 5.19 -0.91
C GLY A 79 10.81 6.64 -0.95
N TYR A 80 9.59 6.95 -0.52
CA TYR A 80 9.10 8.33 -0.41
C TYR A 80 9.74 9.11 0.76
N THR A 81 10.38 8.41 1.70
CA THR A 81 11.17 9.06 2.75
C THR A 81 12.58 9.42 2.31
N ALA A 82 13.03 8.89 1.16
CA ALA A 82 14.30 9.24 0.54
C ALA A 82 14.25 10.63 -0.12
N PRO A 83 15.40 11.30 -0.34
CA PRO A 83 15.46 12.54 -1.12
C PRO A 83 14.98 12.36 -2.57
N ASP A 84 15.14 11.15 -3.11
CA ASP A 84 14.70 10.75 -4.44
C ASP A 84 13.40 9.95 -4.29
N HIS A 85 12.28 10.62 -4.49
CA HIS A 85 10.94 10.01 -4.36
C HIS A 85 10.62 9.00 -5.47
N ASP A 86 11.31 9.07 -6.63
CA ASP A 86 11.13 8.10 -7.72
C ASP A 86 11.52 6.69 -7.28
N GLN A 87 12.40 6.56 -6.27
CA GLN A 87 12.71 5.28 -5.63
C GLN A 87 11.42 4.60 -5.13
N GLY A 88 10.57 5.34 -4.43
CA GLY A 88 9.29 4.83 -3.91
C GLY A 88 8.33 4.52 -5.04
N GLU A 89 8.09 5.49 -5.92
CA GLU A 89 7.18 5.34 -7.04
C GLU A 89 7.49 4.10 -7.89
N ILE A 90 8.76 3.88 -8.24
CA ILE A 90 9.19 2.71 -9.03
C ILE A 90 8.92 1.40 -8.27
N ALA A 91 9.19 1.37 -6.96
CA ALA A 91 9.05 0.15 -6.15
C ALA A 91 7.59 -0.32 -5.99
N HIS A 92 6.60 0.57 -6.18
CA HIS A 92 5.18 0.23 -6.09
C HIS A 92 4.68 -0.65 -7.25
N TRP A 93 5.36 -0.61 -8.42
CA TRP A 93 4.79 -1.15 -9.65
C TRP A 93 5.53 -2.35 -10.21
N GLU A 94 4.85 -3.01 -11.13
CA GLU A 94 5.31 -4.23 -11.80
C GLU A 94 6.71 -4.11 -12.42
N GLN A 95 7.16 -2.91 -12.77
CA GLN A 95 8.53 -2.69 -13.25
C GLN A 95 9.57 -3.18 -12.25
N TYR A 96 9.40 -2.83 -10.99
CA TYR A 96 10.32 -3.25 -9.92
C TYR A 96 10.16 -4.74 -9.62
N ILE A 97 8.92 -5.22 -9.53
CA ILE A 97 8.62 -6.62 -9.22
C ILE A 97 9.20 -7.56 -10.29
N GLU A 98 9.03 -7.24 -11.59
CA GLU A 98 9.62 -8.01 -12.68
C GLU A 98 11.15 -7.98 -12.63
N GLY A 99 11.74 -6.79 -12.45
CA GLY A 99 13.19 -6.65 -12.29
C GLY A 99 13.74 -7.48 -11.14
N TYR A 100 13.02 -7.54 -10.04
CA TYR A 100 13.42 -8.32 -8.86
C TYR A 100 13.31 -9.83 -9.13
N ILE A 101 12.21 -10.30 -9.74
CA ILE A 101 12.06 -11.71 -10.16
C ILE A 101 13.22 -12.14 -11.06
N GLN A 102 13.57 -11.32 -12.06
CA GLN A 102 14.69 -11.60 -12.97
C GLN A 102 16.01 -11.67 -12.21
N THR A 103 16.27 -10.73 -11.30
CA THR A 103 17.48 -10.71 -10.48
C THR A 103 17.60 -11.97 -9.62
N LEU A 104 16.51 -12.42 -9.00
CA LEU A 104 16.52 -13.66 -8.20
C LEU A 104 16.79 -14.89 -9.05
N ARG A 105 16.18 -14.98 -10.24
CA ARG A 105 16.40 -16.09 -11.16
C ARG A 105 17.82 -16.14 -11.76
N GLU A 106 18.45 -14.99 -11.91
CA GLU A 106 19.85 -14.90 -12.37
C GLU A 106 20.83 -15.23 -11.24
N ARG A 107 20.53 -14.84 -9.99
CA ARG A 107 21.43 -15.00 -8.85
C ARG A 107 21.36 -16.40 -8.23
N TYR A 108 20.18 -17.03 -8.22
CA TYR A 108 19.93 -18.32 -7.58
C TYR A 108 19.40 -19.33 -8.60
N ALA A 109 20.01 -20.52 -8.65
CA ALA A 109 19.54 -21.60 -9.54
C ALA A 109 18.12 -22.08 -9.18
N SER A 110 17.78 -22.05 -7.88
CA SER A 110 16.47 -22.33 -7.32
C SER A 110 16.25 -21.39 -6.13
N PRO A 111 15.66 -20.20 -6.33
CA PRO A 111 15.54 -19.21 -5.26
C PRO A 111 14.84 -19.70 -3.99
N LEU A 112 13.86 -20.60 -4.13
CA LEU A 112 13.11 -21.13 -2.99
C LEU A 112 13.84 -22.23 -2.20
N ASP A 113 14.81 -22.90 -2.83
CA ASP A 113 15.60 -23.97 -2.19
C ASP A 113 16.90 -23.42 -1.59
N ASP A 114 17.28 -22.20 -1.91
CA ASP A 114 18.41 -21.48 -1.34
C ASP A 114 17.93 -20.64 -0.14
N PRO A 115 18.53 -20.74 1.06
CA PRO A 115 18.06 -20.01 2.24
C PRO A 115 18.05 -18.46 2.07
N GLU A 116 19.08 -17.90 1.42
CA GLU A 116 19.14 -16.47 1.12
C GLU A 116 18.12 -16.11 0.04
N GLY A 117 18.04 -16.91 -1.00
CA GLY A 117 17.07 -16.77 -2.07
C GLY A 117 15.64 -16.80 -1.56
N ALA A 118 15.30 -17.75 -0.68
CA ALA A 118 13.97 -17.85 -0.06
C ALA A 118 13.63 -16.60 0.77
N ALA A 119 14.57 -16.07 1.54
CA ALA A 119 14.39 -14.82 2.27
C ALA A 119 14.07 -13.65 1.33
N GLN A 120 14.79 -13.53 0.20
CA GLN A 120 14.54 -12.51 -0.79
C GLN A 120 13.21 -12.72 -1.56
N VAL A 121 12.78 -13.97 -1.76
CA VAL A 121 11.45 -14.26 -2.32
C VAL A 121 10.34 -13.80 -1.37
N ALA A 122 10.49 -14.02 -0.06
CA ALA A 122 9.52 -13.51 0.92
C ALA A 122 9.46 -11.97 0.93
N PHE A 123 10.60 -11.30 0.85
CA PHE A 123 10.67 -9.84 0.73
C PHE A 123 10.00 -9.35 -0.57
N LEU A 124 10.33 -9.94 -1.71
CA LEU A 124 9.67 -9.66 -3.00
C LEU A 124 8.15 -9.78 -2.90
N MET A 125 7.64 -10.83 -2.26
CA MET A 125 6.21 -11.04 -2.08
C MET A 125 5.58 -9.94 -1.22
N GLY A 126 6.28 -9.46 -0.19
CA GLY A 126 5.86 -8.29 0.58
C GLY A 126 5.76 -7.03 -0.28
N ALA A 127 6.79 -6.72 -1.07
CA ALA A 127 6.80 -5.56 -1.97
C ALA A 127 5.69 -5.65 -3.04
N ALA A 128 5.46 -6.83 -3.60
CA ALA A 128 4.38 -7.07 -4.56
C ALA A 128 2.99 -6.91 -3.92
N ALA A 129 2.83 -7.36 -2.66
CA ALA A 129 1.59 -7.17 -1.92
C ALA A 129 1.25 -5.69 -1.75
N HIS A 130 2.25 -4.83 -1.55
CA HIS A 130 2.07 -3.40 -1.38
C HIS A 130 1.33 -2.79 -2.58
N GLY A 131 1.91 -2.79 -3.76
CA GLY A 131 1.33 -2.12 -4.94
C GLY A 131 -0.04 -2.67 -5.37
N ILE A 132 -0.26 -4.00 -5.26
CA ILE A 132 -1.57 -4.57 -5.61
C ILE A 132 -2.65 -4.24 -4.58
N THR A 133 -2.29 -4.07 -3.29
CA THR A 133 -3.24 -3.62 -2.28
C THR A 133 -3.60 -2.15 -2.43
N ASP A 134 -2.67 -1.29 -2.83
CA ASP A 134 -2.98 0.09 -3.22
C ASP A 134 -3.98 0.13 -4.37
N SER A 135 -3.69 -0.60 -5.44
CA SER A 135 -4.59 -0.65 -6.59
C SER A 135 -5.98 -1.18 -6.23
N THR A 136 -6.07 -2.14 -5.31
CA THR A 136 -7.36 -2.69 -4.85
C THR A 136 -8.10 -1.71 -3.95
N PHE A 137 -7.40 -1.07 -3.04
CA PHE A 137 -7.93 -0.08 -2.11
C PHE A 137 -8.45 1.14 -2.85
N ASP A 138 -7.62 1.74 -3.70
CA ASP A 138 -7.98 2.94 -4.46
C ASP A 138 -9.17 2.72 -5.38
N ALA A 139 -9.18 1.59 -6.10
CA ALA A 139 -10.25 1.30 -7.06
C ALA A 139 -11.59 1.04 -6.39
N LEU A 140 -11.63 0.64 -5.13
CA LEU A 140 -12.84 0.13 -4.47
C LEU A 140 -13.16 0.84 -3.15
N LEU A 141 -12.37 0.62 -2.07
CA LEU A 141 -12.70 1.16 -0.76
C LEU A 141 -12.57 2.68 -0.71
N TYR A 142 -11.44 3.21 -1.21
CA TYR A 142 -11.23 4.65 -1.26
C TYR A 142 -12.28 5.34 -2.13
N ALA A 143 -12.51 4.81 -3.33
CA ALA A 143 -13.54 5.31 -4.24
C ALA A 143 -14.96 5.30 -3.63
N ARG A 144 -15.26 4.30 -2.78
CA ARG A 144 -16.52 4.28 -2.02
C ARG A 144 -16.50 5.30 -0.88
N ALA A 145 -15.40 5.41 -0.14
CA ALA A 145 -15.26 6.38 0.94
C ALA A 145 -15.48 7.82 0.45
N GLU A 146 -14.95 8.19 -0.71
CA GLU A 146 -15.20 9.51 -1.33
C GLU A 146 -16.69 9.83 -1.54
N GLN A 147 -17.54 8.81 -1.66
CA GLN A 147 -18.98 9.00 -1.88
C GLN A 147 -19.78 9.05 -0.58
N VAL A 148 -19.31 8.38 0.47
CA VAL A 148 -20.13 8.15 1.68
C VAL A 148 -19.60 8.82 2.93
N GLU A 149 -18.31 9.19 2.96
CA GLU A 149 -17.74 9.89 4.12
C GLU A 149 -18.20 11.34 4.18
N PRO A 150 -18.44 11.87 5.41
CA PRO A 150 -18.88 13.25 5.57
C PRO A 150 -17.80 14.30 5.36
N ALA A 151 -16.52 13.89 5.29
CA ALA A 151 -15.34 14.73 5.14
C ALA A 151 -14.54 14.32 3.91
N ASP A 152 -13.60 15.20 3.48
CA ASP A 152 -12.60 14.84 2.48
C ASP A 152 -11.78 13.61 2.92
N THR A 153 -11.28 12.85 1.95
CA THR A 153 -10.55 11.59 2.18
C THR A 153 -9.03 11.75 2.21
N ASP A 154 -8.50 12.98 2.23
CA ASP A 154 -7.05 13.28 2.13
C ASP A 154 -6.15 12.59 3.18
N SER A 155 -6.70 12.13 4.30
CA SER A 155 -5.95 11.44 5.37
C SER A 155 -6.54 10.06 5.67
N LEU A 156 -7.24 9.45 4.71
CA LEU A 156 -7.91 8.18 4.95
C LEU A 156 -6.90 7.04 5.17
N ASP A 157 -5.80 7.01 4.43
CA ASP A 157 -4.67 6.10 4.59
C ASP A 157 -4.12 6.09 6.02
N THR A 158 -3.80 7.29 6.54
CA THR A 158 -3.35 7.49 7.92
C THR A 158 -4.42 7.05 8.94
N ALA A 159 -5.68 7.35 8.67
CA ALA A 159 -6.78 6.94 9.52
C ALA A 159 -6.93 5.41 9.59
N MET A 160 -6.74 4.73 8.45
CA MET A 160 -6.81 3.26 8.37
C MET A 160 -5.72 2.60 9.23
N ASP A 161 -4.49 3.10 9.19
CA ASP A 161 -3.41 2.63 10.06
C ASP A 161 -3.72 2.87 11.55
N ILE A 162 -4.23 4.04 11.88
CA ILE A 162 -4.65 4.38 13.26
C ILE A 162 -5.75 3.44 13.73
N PHE A 163 -6.74 3.15 12.89
CA PHE A 163 -7.81 2.21 13.21
C PHE A 163 -7.27 0.79 13.42
N LEU A 164 -6.36 0.35 12.55
CA LEU A 164 -5.75 -0.96 12.66
C LEU A 164 -4.98 -1.12 13.98
N VAL A 165 -4.10 -0.16 14.31
CA VAL A 165 -3.31 -0.17 15.54
C VAL A 165 -4.20 -0.05 16.79
N HIS A 166 -5.28 0.74 16.72
CA HIS A 166 -6.25 0.82 17.81
C HIS A 166 -6.94 -0.52 18.06
N ASP A 167 -7.33 -1.23 17.01
CA ASP A 167 -8.01 -2.52 17.11
C ASP A 167 -7.05 -3.67 17.43
N MET A 168 -5.77 -3.50 17.07
CA MET A 168 -4.70 -4.49 17.24
C MET A 168 -3.48 -3.84 17.94
N PRO A 169 -3.57 -3.52 19.23
CA PRO A 169 -2.55 -2.72 19.93
C PRO A 169 -1.18 -3.42 20.05
N ARG A 170 -1.11 -4.70 19.73
CA ARG A 170 0.13 -5.48 19.65
C ARG A 170 0.72 -5.56 18.25
N PHE A 171 0.20 -4.79 17.30
CA PHE A 171 0.78 -4.76 15.98
C PHE A 171 2.22 -4.25 16.06
N TYR A 172 3.15 -4.94 15.41
CA TYR A 172 4.57 -4.78 15.66
C TYR A 172 5.28 -3.87 14.66
N VAL A 173 6.47 -3.39 15.06
CA VAL A 173 7.45 -2.76 14.15
C VAL A 173 8.44 -3.85 13.74
N PRO A 174 8.55 -4.22 12.45
CA PRO A 174 9.40 -5.34 12.06
C PRO A 174 10.87 -5.02 12.27
N GLU A 175 11.65 -5.96 12.82
CA GLU A 175 13.09 -5.89 12.80
C GLU A 175 13.61 -5.83 11.36
N PRO A 176 14.77 -5.16 11.09
CA PRO A 176 15.34 -5.10 9.74
C PRO A 176 15.64 -6.51 9.21
N ALA A 177 15.07 -6.85 8.05
CA ALA A 177 15.28 -8.11 7.37
C ALA A 177 15.21 -7.87 5.85
N PHE A 178 16.30 -7.35 5.25
CA PHE A 178 16.42 -7.07 3.83
C PHE A 178 17.89 -6.99 3.41
N ASP A 179 18.16 -7.18 2.12
CA ASP A 179 19.50 -7.01 1.49
C ASP A 179 19.50 -5.72 0.66
N ALA A 180 19.93 -4.61 1.26
CA ALA A 180 19.97 -3.31 0.60
C ALA A 180 20.81 -3.32 -0.69
N LYS A 181 21.86 -4.15 -0.74
CA LYS A 181 22.69 -4.28 -1.95
C LYS A 181 21.91 -4.97 -3.07
N LEU A 182 21.21 -6.05 -2.79
CA LEU A 182 20.38 -6.74 -3.79
C LEU A 182 19.28 -5.80 -4.30
N LEU A 183 18.60 -5.08 -3.41
CA LEU A 183 17.56 -4.11 -3.79
C LEU A 183 18.12 -2.99 -4.67
N SER A 184 19.30 -2.47 -4.35
CA SER A 184 20.03 -1.52 -5.19
C SER A 184 20.38 -2.11 -6.56
N ASP A 185 20.87 -3.37 -6.60
CA ASP A 185 21.21 -4.07 -7.84
C ASP A 185 19.96 -4.19 -8.77
N VAL A 186 18.76 -4.38 -8.23
CA VAL A 186 17.51 -4.38 -9.02
C VAL A 186 17.31 -3.03 -9.72
N TYR A 187 17.41 -1.92 -9.01
CA TYR A 187 17.30 -0.58 -9.61
C TYR A 187 18.36 -0.36 -10.69
N VAL A 188 19.62 -0.62 -10.37
CA VAL A 188 20.75 -0.30 -11.25
C VAL A 188 20.79 -1.18 -12.51
N GLN A 189 20.42 -2.48 -12.38
CA GLN A 189 20.62 -3.45 -13.46
C GLN A 189 19.36 -3.69 -14.31
N LYS A 190 18.18 -3.51 -13.73
CA LYS A 190 16.92 -3.82 -14.40
C LYS A 190 16.08 -2.58 -14.73
N ILE A 191 16.35 -1.49 -14.04
CA ILE A 191 15.59 -0.24 -14.16
C ILE A 191 16.62 0.87 -14.40
N PRO A 192 16.40 1.80 -15.36
CA PRO A 192 17.37 2.88 -15.62
C PRO A 192 17.32 3.96 -14.51
N HIS A 193 17.42 3.54 -13.25
CA HIS A 193 17.38 4.39 -12.07
C HIS A 193 18.41 3.94 -11.05
N ALA A 194 19.26 4.86 -10.58
CA ALA A 194 20.38 4.53 -9.70
C ALA A 194 20.02 4.84 -8.24
N VAL A 195 19.87 3.79 -7.43
CA VAL A 195 19.64 3.89 -5.98
C VAL A 195 20.78 3.19 -5.27
N THR A 196 21.42 3.84 -4.29
CA THR A 196 22.52 3.24 -3.53
C THR A 196 21.99 2.36 -2.37
N PRO A 197 22.75 1.36 -1.92
CA PRO A 197 22.39 0.59 -0.72
C PRO A 197 22.16 1.47 0.50
N ASP A 198 23.01 2.46 0.77
CA ASP A 198 22.88 3.38 1.90
C ASP A 198 21.55 4.17 1.84
N ALA A 199 21.14 4.63 0.64
CA ALA A 199 19.85 5.32 0.49
C ALA A 199 18.67 4.41 0.83
N ILE A 200 18.74 3.11 0.51
CA ILE A 200 17.72 2.13 0.86
C ILE A 200 17.69 1.89 2.37
N GLU A 201 18.86 1.74 3.01
CA GLU A 201 18.95 1.56 4.47
C GLU A 201 18.39 2.75 5.23
N ASP A 202 18.75 3.98 4.83
CA ASP A 202 18.24 5.21 5.43
C ASP A 202 16.73 5.34 5.26
N ALA A 203 16.21 5.06 4.06
CA ALA A 203 14.78 5.10 3.76
C ALA A 203 14.00 4.07 4.61
N MET A 204 14.45 2.83 4.65
CA MET A 204 13.83 1.77 5.47
C MET A 204 13.90 2.07 6.95
N SER A 205 15.00 2.63 7.46
CA SER A 205 15.13 3.06 8.86
C SER A 205 14.12 4.15 9.20
N THR A 206 13.96 5.14 8.31
CA THR A 206 12.99 6.23 8.47
C THR A 206 11.55 5.72 8.46
N ALA A 207 11.20 4.85 7.51
CA ALA A 207 9.88 4.25 7.41
C ALA A 207 9.53 3.42 8.66
N ARG A 208 10.45 2.59 9.14
CA ARG A 208 10.27 1.81 10.39
C ARG A 208 10.05 2.71 11.60
N SER A 209 10.77 3.84 11.66
CA SER A 209 10.56 4.85 12.70
C SER A 209 9.15 5.46 12.62
N GLY A 210 8.64 5.71 11.42
CA GLY A 210 7.27 6.13 11.18
C GLY A 210 6.24 5.11 11.68
N VAL A 211 6.42 3.82 11.32
CA VAL A 211 5.59 2.72 11.83
C VAL A 211 5.60 2.66 13.35
N ALA A 212 6.77 2.83 13.99
CA ALA A 212 6.90 2.85 15.44
C ALA A 212 6.12 4.01 16.09
N VAL A 213 6.15 5.19 15.47
CA VAL A 213 5.39 6.37 15.93
C VAL A 213 3.89 6.11 15.84
N VAL A 214 3.39 5.59 14.71
CA VAL A 214 1.98 5.24 14.54
C VAL A 214 1.57 4.21 15.59
N THR A 215 2.33 3.13 15.74
CA THR A 215 2.03 2.06 16.69
C THR A 215 1.98 2.54 18.15
N LYS A 216 2.86 3.45 18.55
CA LYS A 216 2.98 3.88 19.96
C LYS A 216 2.16 5.10 20.32
N LEU A 217 1.94 6.03 19.40
CA LEU A 217 1.40 7.36 19.71
C LEU A 217 0.03 7.65 19.10
N LEU A 218 -0.31 7.08 17.97
CA LEU A 218 -1.48 7.51 17.20
C LEU A 218 -2.78 6.77 17.50
N HIS A 219 -2.76 5.65 18.22
CA HIS A 219 -4.00 5.01 18.66
C HIS A 219 -4.92 5.97 19.48
N VAL A 220 -4.35 7.07 20.01
CA VAL A 220 -5.10 8.12 20.73
C VAL A 220 -6.02 8.93 19.79
N GLY A 221 -5.74 8.96 18.49
CA GLY A 221 -6.54 9.71 17.50
C GLY A 221 -7.68 8.90 16.89
N ALA A 222 -7.85 7.62 17.24
CA ALA A 222 -8.83 6.75 16.61
C ALA A 222 -10.28 7.26 16.72
N ASP A 223 -10.64 7.88 17.85
CA ASP A 223 -11.98 8.45 18.06
C ASP A 223 -12.21 9.66 17.14
N ASP A 224 -11.21 10.56 16.99
CA ASP A 224 -11.32 11.74 16.16
C ASP A 224 -11.40 11.37 14.67
N TYR A 225 -10.54 10.45 14.21
CA TYR A 225 -10.60 9.92 12.86
C TYR A 225 -11.85 9.08 12.61
N GLY A 226 -12.36 8.35 13.62
CA GLY A 226 -13.61 7.60 13.52
C GLY A 226 -14.84 8.50 13.36
N GLN A 227 -14.78 9.77 13.87
CA GLN A 227 -15.80 10.77 13.61
C GLN A 227 -15.65 11.39 12.20
N LYS A 228 -14.40 11.52 11.70
CA LYS A 228 -14.13 12.02 10.34
C LYS A 228 -14.50 10.99 9.28
N TYR A 229 -14.22 9.69 9.53
CA TYR A 229 -14.40 8.57 8.61
C TYR A 229 -15.22 7.42 9.23
N PRO A 230 -16.50 7.67 9.56
CA PRO A 230 -17.32 6.68 10.26
C PRO A 230 -17.63 5.43 9.44
N TRP A 231 -17.81 5.57 8.13
CA TRP A 231 -18.05 4.44 7.24
C TRP A 231 -16.80 3.58 7.12
N SER A 232 -15.66 4.18 6.78
CA SER A 232 -14.38 3.46 6.64
C SER A 232 -13.99 2.78 7.94
N ARG A 233 -14.19 3.44 9.10
CA ARG A 233 -13.95 2.87 10.44
C ARG A 233 -14.72 1.57 10.69
N SER A 234 -15.94 1.48 10.19
CA SER A 234 -16.78 0.28 10.36
C SER A 234 -16.56 -0.79 9.28
N HIS A 235 -15.97 -0.43 8.12
CA HIS A 235 -15.94 -1.30 6.95
C HIS A 235 -14.56 -1.82 6.55
N PHE A 236 -13.46 -1.14 6.94
CA PHE A 236 -12.12 -1.49 6.44
C PHE A 236 -11.70 -2.93 6.72
N ARG A 237 -12.18 -3.53 7.82
CA ARG A 237 -11.92 -4.92 8.20
C ARG A 237 -13.14 -5.84 8.03
N ASP A 238 -14.29 -5.30 7.63
CA ASP A 238 -15.45 -6.16 7.31
C ASP A 238 -15.10 -7.03 6.09
N PRO A 239 -15.10 -8.37 6.22
CA PRO A 239 -14.71 -9.27 5.15
C PRO A 239 -15.68 -9.26 3.95
N ARG A 240 -16.77 -8.49 4.00
CA ARG A 240 -17.71 -8.29 2.90
C ARG A 240 -17.45 -7.01 2.12
N THR A 241 -16.53 -6.15 2.59
CA THR A 241 -16.29 -4.84 1.98
C THR A 241 -15.36 -4.96 0.78
N PRO A 242 -15.81 -4.60 -0.45
CA PRO A 242 -14.92 -4.51 -1.60
C PRO A 242 -13.78 -3.52 -1.36
N GLY A 243 -12.55 -3.92 -1.67
CA GLY A 243 -11.35 -3.10 -1.42
C GLY A 243 -10.91 -3.04 0.03
N GLY A 244 -11.69 -3.59 0.98
CA GLY A 244 -11.27 -3.72 2.38
C GLY A 244 -10.12 -4.72 2.57
N TYR A 245 -9.56 -4.78 3.75
CA TYR A 245 -8.35 -5.56 4.04
C TYR A 245 -8.48 -7.05 3.74
N ALA A 246 -9.66 -7.64 3.95
CA ALA A 246 -9.89 -9.05 3.61
C ALA A 246 -9.90 -9.29 2.09
N HIS A 247 -10.47 -8.34 1.32
CA HIS A 247 -10.45 -8.41 -0.15
C HIS A 247 -9.03 -8.19 -0.68
N GLY A 248 -8.31 -7.17 -0.21
CA GLY A 248 -6.91 -6.95 -0.57
C GLY A 248 -6.04 -8.18 -0.31
N ALA A 249 -6.14 -8.79 0.87
CA ALA A 249 -5.42 -10.02 1.22
C ALA A 249 -5.75 -11.20 0.29
N LYS A 250 -7.00 -11.32 -0.17
CA LYS A 250 -7.41 -12.34 -1.15
C LYS A 250 -6.72 -12.15 -2.50
N VAL A 251 -6.67 -10.92 -3.01
CA VAL A 251 -5.97 -10.58 -4.26
C VAL A 251 -4.47 -10.83 -4.11
N VAL A 252 -3.87 -10.42 -3.00
CA VAL A 252 -2.46 -10.68 -2.65
C VAL A 252 -2.14 -12.18 -2.69
N LEU A 253 -3.01 -13.03 -2.12
CA LEU A 253 -2.79 -14.48 -2.15
C LEU A 253 -2.76 -15.03 -3.59
N GLY A 254 -3.59 -14.49 -4.49
CA GLY A 254 -3.52 -14.78 -5.91
C GLY A 254 -2.16 -14.37 -6.50
N TYR A 255 -1.69 -13.19 -6.14
CA TYR A 255 -0.40 -12.67 -6.59
C TYR A 255 0.78 -13.50 -6.11
N TYR A 256 0.80 -13.97 -4.86
CA TYR A 256 1.84 -14.85 -4.35
C TYR A 256 1.99 -16.14 -5.16
N ARG A 257 0.87 -16.74 -5.57
CA ARG A 257 0.87 -17.94 -6.43
C ARG A 257 1.45 -17.61 -7.80
N GLU A 258 1.12 -16.44 -8.35
CA GLU A 258 1.63 -16.01 -9.64
C GLU A 258 3.15 -15.74 -9.59
N ILE A 259 3.65 -15.09 -8.52
CA ILE A 259 5.09 -14.88 -8.31
C ILE A 259 5.83 -16.23 -8.24
N LEU A 260 5.29 -17.22 -7.50
CA LEU A 260 5.87 -18.56 -7.48
C LEU A 260 5.97 -19.17 -8.88
N ARG A 261 4.88 -19.06 -9.65
CA ARG A 261 4.84 -19.56 -11.04
C ARG A 261 5.90 -18.89 -11.90
N ARG A 262 6.07 -17.58 -11.79
CA ARG A 262 7.08 -16.80 -12.52
C ARG A 262 8.50 -17.18 -12.10
N LEU A 263 8.77 -17.39 -10.82
CA LEU A 263 10.06 -17.88 -10.30
C LEU A 263 10.39 -19.28 -10.80
N ASP A 264 9.41 -20.18 -10.89
CA ASP A 264 9.56 -21.53 -11.45
C ASP A 264 9.75 -21.53 -12.99
N GLY A 265 9.78 -20.35 -13.63
CA GLY A 265 9.90 -20.22 -15.10
C GLY A 265 8.64 -20.63 -15.85
N GLY A 266 7.53 -20.79 -15.15
CA GLY A 266 6.23 -21.15 -15.70
C GLY A 266 5.71 -20.06 -16.64
N LYS A 267 5.48 -20.42 -17.90
CA LYS A 267 4.75 -19.61 -18.88
C LYS A 267 3.26 -19.98 -18.94
N SER A 268 2.79 -20.70 -17.93
CA SER A 268 1.40 -21.17 -17.92
C SER A 268 0.45 -19.97 -17.86
N ALA A 269 -0.49 -20.00 -18.73
CA ALA A 269 -1.56 -19.03 -18.84
C ALA A 269 -2.60 -19.11 -17.71
N ASP A 270 -2.52 -20.14 -16.86
CA ASP A 270 -3.40 -20.30 -15.71
C ASP A 270 -2.81 -19.53 -14.52
N GLY A 271 -3.48 -18.50 -14.07
CA GLY A 271 -3.04 -17.66 -12.95
C GLY A 271 -2.66 -16.21 -13.32
N VAL A 272 -2.68 -15.87 -14.59
CA VAL A 272 -2.43 -14.48 -15.06
C VAL A 272 -3.45 -13.51 -14.42
N VAL A 273 -4.73 -13.90 -14.30
CA VAL A 273 -5.75 -13.18 -13.54
C VAL A 273 -5.73 -13.68 -12.10
N ILE A 274 -5.37 -12.82 -11.17
CA ILE A 274 -5.18 -13.14 -9.74
C ILE A 274 -6.38 -12.80 -8.88
N GLY A 275 -7.31 -11.99 -9.38
CA GLY A 275 -8.54 -11.59 -8.71
C GLY A 275 -9.49 -10.89 -9.66
N THR A 276 -10.75 -10.76 -9.26
CA THR A 276 -11.79 -10.08 -10.01
C THR A 276 -12.75 -9.35 -9.08
N TYR A 277 -13.40 -8.31 -9.60
CA TYR A 277 -14.53 -7.64 -8.95
C TYR A 277 -15.54 -7.23 -10.03
N PRO A 278 -16.86 -7.37 -9.81
CA PRO A 278 -17.49 -8.01 -8.64
C PRO A 278 -17.37 -9.53 -8.65
N GLU A 279 -17.57 -10.15 -7.48
CA GLU A 279 -17.65 -11.59 -7.29
C GLU A 279 -18.68 -11.93 -6.18
N GLU A 280 -18.95 -13.21 -5.93
CA GLU A 280 -19.97 -13.63 -4.94
C GLU A 280 -19.70 -13.05 -3.55
N ALA A 281 -18.44 -13.05 -3.10
CA ALA A 281 -18.06 -12.52 -1.79
C ALA A 281 -18.03 -10.98 -1.74
N TYR A 282 -17.84 -10.34 -2.89
CA TYR A 282 -17.72 -8.89 -3.04
C TYR A 282 -18.63 -8.41 -4.16
N PRO A 283 -19.93 -8.24 -3.89
CA PRO A 283 -20.91 -7.83 -4.90
C PRO A 283 -20.70 -6.37 -5.31
N LEU A 284 -21.27 -6.02 -6.45
CA LEU A 284 -21.29 -4.64 -6.93
C LEU A 284 -22.05 -3.75 -5.93
N VAL A 285 -21.43 -2.63 -5.52
CA VAL A 285 -21.97 -1.75 -4.47
C VAL A 285 -22.78 -0.57 -5.00
N THR A 286 -22.80 -0.37 -6.31
CA THR A 286 -23.57 0.70 -6.97
C THR A 286 -24.07 0.26 -8.34
N LEU A 287 -25.17 0.84 -8.79
CA LEU A 287 -25.70 0.66 -10.15
C LEU A 287 -25.16 1.69 -11.15
N ASP A 288 -24.31 2.62 -10.69
CA ASP A 288 -23.65 3.62 -11.53
C ASP A 288 -22.29 3.10 -12.03
N PRO A 289 -22.17 2.70 -13.31
CA PRO A 289 -20.91 2.18 -13.86
C PRO A 289 -19.85 3.26 -14.07
N THR A 290 -20.17 4.54 -13.96
CA THR A 290 -19.21 5.63 -14.13
C THR A 290 -18.33 5.78 -12.89
N ARG A 291 -18.82 5.35 -11.73
CA ARG A 291 -18.07 5.35 -10.48
C ARG A 291 -17.00 4.24 -10.51
N PRO A 292 -15.83 4.44 -9.89
CA PRO A 292 -14.81 3.41 -9.83
C PRO A 292 -15.30 2.09 -9.21
N ASP A 293 -16.05 2.16 -8.11
CA ASP A 293 -16.66 1.03 -7.40
C ASP A 293 -17.89 0.42 -8.11
N GLY A 294 -18.31 1.01 -9.24
CA GLY A 294 -19.35 0.51 -10.14
C GLY A 294 -18.81 -0.21 -11.38
N LYS A 295 -17.48 -0.32 -11.53
CA LYS A 295 -16.83 -0.98 -12.68
C LYS A 295 -16.56 -2.44 -12.41
N VAL A 296 -16.37 -3.21 -13.49
CA VAL A 296 -15.83 -4.56 -13.40
C VAL A 296 -14.31 -4.48 -13.47
N LEU A 297 -13.61 -5.18 -12.56
CA LEU A 297 -12.17 -5.18 -12.48
C LEU A 297 -11.61 -6.59 -12.66
N PHE A 298 -10.47 -6.68 -13.37
CA PHE A 298 -9.63 -7.87 -13.41
C PHE A 298 -8.24 -7.47 -12.92
N PHE A 299 -7.76 -8.16 -11.90
CA PHE A 299 -6.42 -7.97 -11.34
C PHE A 299 -5.47 -8.99 -11.96
N PHE A 300 -4.34 -8.53 -12.47
CA PHE A 300 -3.32 -9.35 -13.10
C PHE A 300 -2.09 -9.43 -12.20
N GLY A 301 -1.44 -10.58 -12.21
CA GLY A 301 -0.19 -10.82 -11.47
C GLY A 301 1.06 -10.37 -12.22
N GLU A 302 0.91 -9.55 -13.25
CA GLU A 302 1.97 -8.96 -14.07
C GLU A 302 1.42 -7.73 -14.81
N GLY A 303 2.28 -6.79 -15.16
CA GLY A 303 1.92 -5.65 -16.01
C GLY A 303 1.37 -6.11 -17.37
N MET A 304 0.39 -5.39 -17.90
CA MET A 304 -0.29 -5.75 -19.14
C MET A 304 0.33 -5.08 -20.36
N ASP A 305 0.46 -5.81 -21.46
CA ASP A 305 0.76 -5.23 -22.77
C ASP A 305 -0.46 -4.48 -23.32
N ARG A 306 -0.46 -3.16 -23.14
CA ARG A 306 -1.57 -2.28 -23.54
C ARG A 306 -1.90 -2.32 -25.03
N THR A 307 -0.95 -2.73 -25.87
CA THR A 307 -1.20 -2.87 -27.31
C THR A 307 -2.17 -4.00 -27.65
N THR A 308 -2.41 -4.89 -26.69
CA THR A 308 -3.34 -6.02 -26.81
C THR A 308 -4.71 -5.75 -26.17
N ILE A 309 -4.93 -4.53 -25.63
CA ILE A 309 -6.16 -4.14 -24.94
C ILE A 309 -6.95 -3.17 -25.81
N ASP A 310 -8.20 -3.52 -26.06
CA ASP A 310 -9.20 -2.66 -26.71
C ASP A 310 -10.59 -2.90 -26.10
N ASP A 311 -11.60 -2.19 -26.58
CA ASP A 311 -12.97 -2.31 -26.08
C ASP A 311 -13.62 -3.69 -26.32
N ASN A 312 -12.98 -4.59 -27.12
CA ASN A 312 -13.44 -5.96 -27.35
C ASN A 312 -12.70 -6.96 -26.43
N SER A 313 -11.69 -6.49 -25.70
CA SER A 313 -10.91 -7.36 -24.80
C SER A 313 -11.74 -7.95 -23.68
N VAL A 314 -12.83 -7.26 -23.30
CA VAL A 314 -13.85 -7.78 -22.39
C VAL A 314 -15.24 -7.57 -22.97
N ILE A 315 -16.04 -8.63 -23.03
CA ILE A 315 -17.41 -8.56 -23.52
C ILE A 315 -18.34 -8.69 -22.32
N LEU A 316 -19.14 -7.65 -22.07
CA LEU A 316 -20.24 -7.69 -21.10
C LEU A 316 -21.53 -8.21 -21.75
N ARG A 317 -22.25 -9.08 -21.01
CA ARG A 317 -23.56 -9.62 -21.43
C ARG A 317 -24.57 -9.54 -20.28
N ASP A 318 -25.82 -9.29 -20.60
CA ASP A 318 -26.94 -9.45 -19.66
C ASP A 318 -27.40 -10.91 -19.55
N ASP A 319 -28.40 -11.16 -18.72
CA ASP A 319 -29.00 -12.48 -18.48
C ASP A 319 -29.70 -13.09 -19.70
N MET A 320 -30.04 -12.27 -20.71
CA MET A 320 -30.59 -12.69 -22.00
C MET A 320 -29.48 -12.94 -23.05
N GLY A 321 -28.20 -12.70 -22.71
CA GLY A 321 -27.07 -12.85 -23.61
C GLY A 321 -26.81 -11.63 -24.50
N ASN A 322 -27.57 -10.53 -24.34
CA ASN A 322 -27.34 -9.31 -25.10
C ASN A 322 -26.01 -8.68 -24.68
N VAL A 323 -25.23 -8.23 -25.67
CA VAL A 323 -23.98 -7.49 -25.43
C VAL A 323 -24.31 -6.11 -24.88
N ILE A 324 -23.69 -5.76 -23.78
CA ILE A 324 -23.74 -4.45 -23.16
C ILE A 324 -22.54 -3.63 -23.68
N PRO A 325 -22.76 -2.49 -24.33
CA PRO A 325 -21.66 -1.61 -24.72
C PRO A 325 -20.81 -1.22 -23.52
N SER A 326 -19.50 -1.37 -23.64
CA SER A 326 -18.56 -1.09 -22.55
C SER A 326 -17.30 -0.44 -23.09
N LYS A 327 -16.61 0.28 -22.21
CA LYS A 327 -15.27 0.80 -22.42
C LYS A 327 -14.30 0.01 -21.54
N VAL A 328 -13.16 -0.35 -22.11
CA VAL A 328 -12.10 -1.07 -21.42
C VAL A 328 -10.89 -0.15 -21.29
N ASP A 329 -10.39 0.04 -20.07
CA ASP A 329 -9.17 0.78 -19.81
C ASP A 329 -8.35 0.11 -18.70
N VAL A 330 -7.16 0.63 -18.41
CA VAL A 330 -6.32 0.17 -17.31
C VAL A 330 -6.33 1.20 -16.18
N PHE A 331 -6.36 0.73 -14.95
CA PHE A 331 -6.24 1.57 -13.78
C PHE A 331 -4.84 2.19 -13.75
N ARG A 332 -4.73 3.47 -13.38
CA ARG A 332 -3.53 4.32 -13.40
C ARG A 332 -2.95 4.62 -14.80
N GLY A 333 -3.26 3.85 -15.83
CA GLY A 333 -2.96 4.20 -17.22
C GLY A 333 -1.49 4.15 -17.66
N ASP A 334 -0.56 3.70 -16.81
CA ASP A 334 0.85 3.54 -17.17
C ASP A 334 1.14 2.20 -17.87
N GLN A 335 2.39 2.01 -18.32
CA GLN A 335 2.79 0.79 -19.04
C GLN A 335 2.93 -0.45 -18.15
N TRP A 336 2.94 -0.26 -16.82
CA TRP A 336 3.11 -1.32 -15.84
C TRP A 336 1.80 -1.66 -15.13
N ALA A 337 0.69 -1.05 -15.56
CA ALA A 337 -0.62 -1.28 -14.97
C ALA A 337 -1.02 -2.75 -15.00
N ASN A 338 -1.54 -3.24 -13.91
CA ASN A 338 -1.94 -4.62 -13.71
C ASN A 338 -3.42 -4.78 -13.30
N VAL A 339 -4.22 -3.72 -13.42
CA VAL A 339 -5.67 -3.76 -13.18
C VAL A 339 -6.40 -3.27 -14.41
N LEU A 340 -7.21 -4.14 -15.01
CA LEU A 340 -8.10 -3.82 -16.11
C LEU A 340 -9.46 -3.41 -15.57
N ARG A 341 -9.98 -2.29 -16.07
CA ARG A 341 -11.32 -1.78 -15.72
C ARG A 341 -12.27 -1.87 -16.89
N VAL A 342 -13.49 -2.26 -16.61
CA VAL A 342 -14.57 -2.32 -17.60
C VAL A 342 -15.74 -1.49 -17.10
N GLU A 343 -16.03 -0.42 -17.83
CA GLU A 343 -17.13 0.51 -17.58
C GLU A 343 -18.28 0.20 -18.55
N ALA A 344 -19.44 -0.18 -18.04
CA ALA A 344 -20.63 -0.28 -18.87
C ALA A 344 -21.07 1.12 -19.33
N MET A 345 -21.39 1.26 -20.60
CA MET A 345 -21.82 2.55 -21.19
C MET A 345 -23.31 2.85 -20.87
N VAL A 346 -23.95 2.04 -20.09
CA VAL A 346 -25.33 2.21 -19.61
C VAL A 346 -25.39 1.82 -18.12
N PRO A 347 -26.31 2.43 -17.34
CA PRO A 347 -26.51 2.05 -15.94
C PRO A 347 -26.82 0.57 -15.79
N TRP A 348 -26.32 -0.06 -14.73
CA TRP A 348 -26.65 -1.42 -14.37
C TRP A 348 -28.16 -1.53 -14.03
N LYS A 349 -28.82 -2.56 -14.54
CA LYS A 349 -30.22 -2.83 -14.17
C LYS A 349 -30.26 -3.54 -12.81
N PRO A 350 -31.16 -3.14 -11.89
CA PRO A 350 -31.31 -3.81 -10.61
C PRO A 350 -31.64 -5.30 -10.73
N GLY A 351 -31.08 -6.12 -9.84
CA GLY A 351 -31.40 -7.55 -9.74
C GLY A 351 -31.08 -8.38 -11.00
N THR A 352 -30.25 -7.86 -11.88
CA THR A 352 -29.96 -8.48 -13.18
C THR A 352 -28.60 -9.21 -13.11
N LYS A 353 -28.57 -10.42 -13.65
CA LYS A 353 -27.31 -11.17 -13.81
C LYS A 353 -26.58 -10.64 -15.03
N TYR A 354 -25.29 -10.40 -14.84
CA TYR A 354 -24.35 -10.05 -15.92
C TYR A 354 -23.20 -11.06 -15.96
N THR A 355 -22.60 -11.18 -17.14
CA THR A 355 -21.37 -11.95 -17.35
C THR A 355 -20.37 -11.07 -18.07
N ALA A 356 -19.17 -10.94 -17.52
CA ALA A 356 -18.01 -10.33 -18.17
C ALA A 356 -17.08 -11.45 -18.65
N VAL A 357 -16.76 -11.45 -19.93
CA VAL A 357 -15.89 -12.42 -20.57
C VAL A 357 -14.61 -11.73 -20.99
N LEU A 358 -13.54 -11.99 -20.28
CA LEU A 358 -12.19 -11.55 -20.64
C LEU A 358 -11.63 -12.47 -21.71
N GLY A 359 -11.32 -11.92 -22.88
CA GLY A 359 -10.77 -12.66 -24.00
C GLY A 359 -9.32 -13.07 -23.77
N LYS A 360 -8.96 -14.28 -24.20
CA LYS A 360 -7.58 -14.80 -24.18
C LYS A 360 -6.57 -14.03 -25.06
N GLY A 361 -7.02 -13.02 -25.80
CA GLY A 361 -6.16 -12.17 -26.63
C GLY A 361 -5.30 -11.18 -25.87
N ILE A 362 -5.67 -10.86 -24.62
CA ILE A 362 -4.88 -9.99 -23.75
C ILE A 362 -3.57 -10.67 -23.37
N LYS A 363 -2.49 -9.89 -23.38
CA LYS A 363 -1.15 -10.35 -23.01
C LYS A 363 -0.60 -9.52 -21.87
N THR A 364 0.23 -10.16 -21.05
CA THR A 364 1.12 -9.48 -20.13
C THR A 364 2.39 -9.01 -20.85
N LEU A 365 3.21 -8.22 -20.17
CA LEU A 365 4.49 -7.73 -20.71
C LEU A 365 5.47 -8.87 -21.01
N SER A 366 5.40 -10.00 -20.30
CA SER A 366 6.18 -11.22 -20.62
C SER A 366 5.62 -12.00 -21.82
N GLY A 367 4.45 -11.59 -22.33
CA GLY A 367 3.73 -12.26 -23.41
C GLY A 367 2.85 -13.43 -22.96
N ALA A 368 2.65 -13.63 -21.65
CA ALA A 368 1.69 -14.58 -21.13
C ALA A 368 0.25 -14.12 -21.44
N SER A 369 -0.64 -15.08 -21.67
CA SER A 369 -2.08 -14.82 -21.91
C SER A 369 -2.91 -15.84 -21.15
N PRO A 370 -4.17 -15.56 -20.80
CA PRO A 370 -5.08 -16.58 -20.31
C PRO A 370 -5.18 -17.76 -21.29
N SER A 371 -5.16 -18.98 -20.79
CA SER A 371 -5.25 -20.22 -21.62
C SER A 371 -6.59 -20.34 -22.34
N ALA A 372 -7.63 -19.78 -21.73
CA ALA A 372 -9.00 -19.71 -22.25
C ALA A 372 -9.61 -18.36 -21.85
N ASP A 373 -10.72 -18.02 -22.49
CA ASP A 373 -11.52 -16.88 -22.04
C ASP A 373 -11.90 -17.06 -20.57
N GLN A 374 -11.79 -15.99 -19.78
CA GLN A 374 -12.11 -15.97 -18.36
C GLN A 374 -13.50 -15.35 -18.16
N GLU A 375 -14.38 -16.06 -17.53
CA GLU A 375 -15.74 -15.56 -17.26
C GLU A 375 -15.94 -15.25 -15.79
N ILE A 376 -16.47 -14.07 -15.50
CA ILE A 376 -17.03 -13.74 -14.21
C ILE A 376 -18.52 -13.46 -14.37
N SER A 377 -19.34 -14.03 -13.49
CA SER A 377 -20.76 -13.75 -13.44
C SER A 377 -21.12 -13.12 -12.10
N PHE A 378 -21.92 -12.08 -12.15
CA PHE A 378 -22.38 -11.38 -10.96
C PHE A 378 -23.86 -10.96 -11.12
N THR A 379 -24.54 -10.76 -10.01
CA THR A 379 -25.89 -10.21 -10.00
C THR A 379 -25.84 -8.85 -9.32
N THR A 380 -26.43 -7.86 -9.96
CA THR A 380 -26.54 -6.52 -9.40
C THR A 380 -27.54 -6.52 -8.24
N CYS A 381 -27.35 -5.63 -7.29
CA CYS A 381 -28.31 -5.45 -6.19
C CYS A 381 -29.68 -4.95 -6.67
N THR A 382 -30.64 -5.01 -5.78
CA THR A 382 -31.91 -4.28 -5.91
C THR A 382 -31.93 -3.26 -4.75
N PRO A 383 -31.60 -1.98 -5.01
CA PRO A 383 -31.62 -0.95 -3.97
C PRO A 383 -32.98 -0.82 -3.30
N SER A 384 -32.99 -0.51 -2.01
CA SER A 384 -34.23 -0.25 -1.27
C SER A 384 -34.92 1.04 -1.71
N SER A 385 -34.19 1.97 -2.32
CA SER A 385 -34.71 3.21 -2.89
C SER A 385 -34.36 3.35 -4.38
N PRO A 386 -35.26 3.88 -5.23
CA PRO A 386 -34.98 4.08 -6.64
C PRO A 386 -33.76 5.00 -6.85
N GLY A 387 -32.78 4.57 -7.66
CA GLY A 387 -31.57 5.32 -7.98
C GLY A 387 -30.54 5.40 -6.84
N GLY A 388 -30.76 4.66 -5.75
CA GLY A 388 -29.81 4.53 -4.64
C GLY A 388 -28.69 3.55 -4.94
N ASP A 389 -27.67 3.59 -4.07
CA ASP A 389 -26.65 2.57 -4.02
C ASP A 389 -27.22 1.22 -3.53
N CYS A 390 -26.45 0.17 -3.70
CA CYS A 390 -26.77 -1.12 -3.11
C CYS A 390 -26.83 -1.01 -1.59
N ASP A 391 -27.84 -1.63 -0.99
CA ASP A 391 -27.91 -1.70 0.47
C ASP A 391 -26.72 -2.50 0.98
N GLU A 392 -26.08 -2.00 2.03
CA GLU A 392 -24.99 -2.71 2.68
C GLU A 392 -25.50 -4.03 3.29
N PRO A 393 -24.66 -5.08 3.30
CA PRO A 393 -25.03 -6.34 3.91
C PRO A 393 -25.43 -6.16 5.37
N GLN A 394 -26.67 -6.48 5.70
CA GLN A 394 -27.19 -6.37 7.06
C GLN A 394 -26.66 -7.46 7.99
N GLY A 395 -26.62 -7.16 9.29
CA GLY A 395 -26.20 -8.08 10.35
C GLY A 395 -24.71 -8.02 10.64
N ALA A 396 -24.32 -8.77 11.68
CA ALA A 396 -22.91 -8.85 12.06
C ALA A 396 -22.08 -9.43 10.93
N PRO A 397 -20.89 -8.88 10.67
CA PRO A 397 -19.98 -9.44 9.67
C PRO A 397 -19.57 -10.86 10.05
N PRO A 398 -19.31 -11.75 9.06
CA PRO A 398 -18.71 -13.04 9.34
C PRO A 398 -17.32 -12.85 9.98
N PRO A 399 -16.79 -13.88 10.67
CA PRO A 399 -15.43 -13.82 11.18
C PRO A 399 -14.46 -13.41 10.06
N SER A 400 -13.58 -12.45 10.36
CA SER A 400 -12.54 -12.07 9.41
C SER A 400 -11.65 -13.28 9.11
N PRO A 401 -11.25 -13.50 7.84
CA PRO A 401 -10.25 -14.52 7.51
C PRO A 401 -8.87 -14.19 8.12
N CYS A 402 -8.71 -12.96 8.63
CA CYS A 402 -7.51 -12.48 9.31
C CYS A 402 -7.86 -11.96 10.71
N PRO A 403 -8.42 -12.79 11.60
CA PRO A 403 -8.97 -12.32 12.88
C PRO A 403 -7.90 -11.78 13.82
N THR A 404 -6.75 -12.42 13.85
CA THR A 404 -5.59 -12.06 14.68
C THR A 404 -4.33 -12.50 13.95
N LEU A 405 -3.25 -11.73 14.10
CA LEU A 405 -1.94 -12.16 13.65
C LEU A 405 -1.35 -13.18 14.64
N ASP A 406 -0.62 -14.16 14.12
CA ASP A 406 0.14 -15.10 14.95
C ASP A 406 1.15 -14.33 15.82
N ALA A 407 1.55 -14.91 16.96
CA ALA A 407 2.55 -14.33 17.88
C ALA A 407 3.88 -13.97 17.19
N LYS A 408 4.25 -14.66 16.11
CA LYS A 408 5.44 -14.35 15.29
C LYS A 408 5.37 -12.98 14.60
N TYR A 409 4.18 -12.39 14.46
CA TYR A 409 3.93 -11.08 13.85
C TYR A 409 3.61 -10.00 14.89
N VAL A 410 3.67 -10.32 16.17
CA VAL A 410 3.32 -9.42 17.27
C VAL A 410 4.54 -9.21 18.15
N THR A 411 4.85 -7.98 18.50
CA THR A 411 5.93 -7.68 19.43
C THR A 411 5.67 -8.36 20.78
N PRO A 412 6.60 -9.17 21.33
CA PRO A 412 6.43 -9.79 22.63
C PRO A 412 6.18 -8.73 23.72
N GLU A 413 5.21 -9.00 24.64
CA GLU A 413 5.06 -8.18 25.83
C GLU A 413 6.32 -8.35 26.71
N GLY A 414 7.05 -7.27 26.97
CA GLY A 414 8.09 -7.27 27.98
C GLY A 414 9.46 -6.75 27.58
N GLU A 415 9.71 -6.48 26.31
CA GLU A 415 10.90 -5.70 25.90
C GLU A 415 10.54 -4.22 25.73
N GLU A 416 10.03 -3.58 26.79
CA GLU A 416 10.25 -2.17 26.97
C GLU A 416 11.75 -2.02 27.27
N GLU A 417 12.61 -2.01 26.23
CA GLU A 417 13.90 -1.38 26.39
C GLU A 417 13.61 0.05 26.81
N GLU A 418 13.83 0.34 28.10
CA GLU A 418 14.08 1.70 28.56
C GLU A 418 15.12 2.26 27.60
N MET A 419 14.67 3.05 26.64
CA MET A 419 15.57 3.95 25.93
C MET A 419 16.10 4.91 26.99
N ASP A 420 17.13 4.46 27.69
CA ASP A 420 17.95 5.29 28.55
C ASP A 420 18.56 6.36 27.63
N ALA A 421 18.00 7.55 27.74
CA ALA A 421 18.51 8.74 27.08
C ALA A 421 19.79 9.16 27.82
N GLY A 422 20.79 8.30 27.76
CA GLY A 422 22.17 8.59 28.15
C GLY A 422 22.80 9.52 27.10
N MET A 423 22.39 10.78 27.11
CA MET A 423 23.22 11.84 26.55
C MET A 423 24.30 12.16 27.58
N GLU A 424 25.44 11.49 27.50
CA GLU A 424 26.68 12.03 28.07
C GLU A 424 27.02 13.29 27.28
N GLU A 425 26.95 14.44 27.99
CA GLU A 425 27.53 15.70 27.54
C GLU A 425 29.10 15.57 27.55
N ASP A 426 29.68 15.21 26.42
CA ASP A 426 31.12 15.46 26.22
C ASP A 426 31.28 16.75 25.38
N ALA A 427 31.48 17.84 26.12
CA ALA A 427 31.80 19.16 25.57
C ALA A 427 33.27 19.18 25.11
N GLY A 428 33.58 18.55 23.99
CA GLY A 428 34.85 18.67 23.31
C GLY A 428 34.96 19.99 22.54
N VAL A 429 35.73 20.94 23.10
CA VAL A 429 36.17 22.17 22.43
C VAL A 429 36.97 21.79 21.18
N VAL A 430 36.47 22.09 19.98
CA VAL A 430 37.20 21.96 18.72
C VAL A 430 37.72 23.33 18.28
N ASP A 431 39.03 23.42 18.22
CA ASP A 431 39.86 24.53 17.83
C ASP A 431 39.65 24.90 16.34
N ALA A 432 39.54 26.19 16.06
CA ALA A 432 39.32 26.73 14.72
C ALA A 432 40.64 26.79 13.94
N GLY A 433 40.87 25.78 13.09
CA GLY A 433 41.94 25.78 12.11
C GLY A 433 41.45 26.32 10.77
N THR A 434 41.91 27.51 10.41
CA THR A 434 41.81 28.11 9.08
C THR A 434 42.71 27.36 8.09
N ASP A 435 42.16 26.87 6.98
CA ASP A 435 42.98 26.58 5.80
C ASP A 435 42.31 27.08 4.51
N ALA A 436 43.14 27.69 3.69
CA ALA A 436 42.79 28.47 2.52
C ALA A 436 42.95 27.65 1.23
N GLY A 437 41.99 27.77 0.33
CA GLY A 437 42.26 27.84 -1.10
C GLY A 437 42.34 26.54 -1.91
N LYS A 438 41.27 26.26 -2.67
CA LYS A 438 41.41 25.66 -4.01
C LYS A 438 40.43 26.32 -4.99
N PRO A 439 40.84 26.55 -6.24
CA PRO A 439 40.02 27.24 -7.25
C PRO A 439 38.99 26.29 -7.89
N PRO A 440 37.93 26.84 -8.52
CA PRO A 440 36.84 26.04 -9.11
C PRO A 440 37.25 25.39 -10.44
N VAL A 441 36.80 24.18 -10.65
CA VAL A 441 36.89 23.44 -11.91
C VAL A 441 35.64 23.78 -12.76
N GLU A 442 35.85 24.23 -14.00
CA GLU A 442 34.82 24.48 -14.99
C GLU A 442 34.21 23.15 -15.48
N GLU A 443 32.86 23.03 -15.40
CA GLU A 443 32.12 21.95 -16.02
C GLU A 443 31.77 22.31 -17.50
N PRO A 444 31.76 21.32 -18.41
CA PRO A 444 31.34 21.53 -19.81
C PRO A 444 29.82 21.61 -19.94
N PRO A 445 29.28 22.27 -20.98
CA PRO A 445 27.86 22.55 -21.13
C PRO A 445 27.05 21.29 -21.50
N VAL A 446 25.96 21.08 -20.77
CA VAL A 446 24.94 20.05 -21.04
C VAL A 446 23.99 20.56 -22.11
N GLN A 447 23.80 19.78 -23.17
CA GLN A 447 22.78 20.02 -24.19
C GLN A 447 21.38 19.73 -23.61
N GLN A 448 20.48 20.71 -23.72
CA GLN A 448 19.07 20.58 -23.38
C GLN A 448 18.32 19.92 -24.54
N ASP A 449 17.75 18.76 -24.32
CA ASP A 449 16.68 18.22 -25.15
C ASP A 449 15.32 18.59 -24.53
N SER A 450 14.46 19.18 -25.37
CA SER A 450 13.18 19.74 -25.00
C SER A 450 12.11 18.66 -24.88
N GLY A 451 11.79 18.27 -23.63
CA GLY A 451 10.58 17.50 -23.29
C GLY A 451 9.74 18.31 -22.29
N CYS A 452 8.44 18.43 -22.55
CA CYS A 452 7.51 19.17 -21.71
C CYS A 452 7.42 18.55 -20.32
N ALA A 453 8.07 19.19 -19.33
CA ALA A 453 7.91 18.88 -17.92
C ALA A 453 6.98 19.92 -17.29
N VAL A 454 5.96 19.45 -16.61
CA VAL A 454 5.14 20.25 -15.70
C VAL A 454 6.01 20.47 -14.45
N SER A 455 6.36 21.73 -14.18
CA SER A 455 7.22 22.10 -13.08
C SER A 455 6.48 22.04 -11.74
N ALA A 456 6.94 21.16 -10.85
CA ALA A 456 6.62 21.19 -9.43
C ALA A 456 7.43 22.30 -8.72
N PRO A 457 6.92 22.97 -7.68
CA PRO A 457 7.63 24.03 -6.99
C PRO A 457 8.75 23.48 -6.10
N GLU A 458 9.95 24.01 -6.24
CA GLU A 458 11.09 23.77 -5.35
C GLU A 458 10.75 24.11 -3.90
N ARG A 459 10.98 23.18 -2.98
CA ARG A 459 10.87 23.39 -1.53
C ARG A 459 12.23 23.20 -0.84
N ASP A 460 12.59 24.18 -0.04
CA ASP A 460 13.83 24.24 0.75
C ASP A 460 13.96 23.12 1.79
N ALA A 461 14.97 22.27 1.67
CA ALA A 461 15.31 21.19 2.59
C ALA A 461 15.77 21.63 4.00
N GLY A 462 15.94 22.93 4.22
CA GLY A 462 16.49 23.49 5.47
C GLY A 462 15.52 23.59 6.66
N ALA A 463 14.19 23.43 6.46
CA ALA A 463 13.20 23.65 7.51
C ALA A 463 12.96 22.42 8.43
N TRP A 464 13.42 21.27 8.06
CA TRP A 464 13.06 19.97 8.66
C TRP A 464 13.70 19.70 10.02
N SER A 465 14.98 20.03 10.18
CA SER A 465 15.70 19.82 11.43
C SER A 465 15.19 20.66 12.60
N ALA A 466 14.56 21.80 12.31
CA ALA A 466 14.07 22.71 13.35
C ALA A 466 12.76 22.25 14.00
N VAL A 467 11.89 21.51 13.28
CA VAL A 467 10.58 21.08 13.78
C VAL A 467 10.71 19.89 14.74
N VAL A 468 11.58 18.93 14.43
CA VAL A 468 11.84 17.77 15.30
C VAL A 468 12.49 18.21 16.61
N LEU A 469 13.45 19.14 16.55
CA LEU A 469 14.10 19.72 17.73
C LEU A 469 13.13 20.56 18.59
N ALA A 470 12.18 21.27 17.98
CA ALA A 470 11.18 22.07 18.71
C ALA A 470 10.17 21.19 19.46
N LEU A 471 9.81 20.04 18.92
CA LEU A 471 8.88 19.07 19.57
C LEU A 471 9.56 18.34 20.74
N ALA A 472 10.82 17.94 20.59
CA ALA A 472 11.60 17.35 21.67
C ALA A 472 11.82 18.34 22.83
N ALA A 473 12.08 19.60 22.54
CA ALA A 473 12.21 20.65 23.55
C ALA A 473 10.90 20.96 24.28
N ALA A 474 9.76 20.94 23.60
CA ALA A 474 8.45 21.20 24.23
C ALA A 474 8.01 20.09 25.22
N CYS A 475 8.42 18.84 24.97
CA CYS A 475 8.17 17.72 25.89
C CYS A 475 9.12 17.70 27.09
N SER A 476 10.37 18.16 26.94
CA SER A 476 11.41 18.14 27.99
C SER A 476 11.22 19.25 29.05
N VAL A 477 10.69 20.42 28.68
CA VAL A 477 10.45 21.53 29.63
C VAL A 477 9.45 21.18 30.75
N ARG A 478 8.59 20.16 30.57
CA ARG A 478 7.58 19.76 31.55
C ARG A 478 8.08 18.81 32.64
N ARG A 479 9.23 18.13 32.46
CA ARG A 479 9.83 17.25 33.48
C ARG A 479 10.57 17.99 34.60
N ARG A 480 10.87 19.29 34.45
CA ARG A 480 11.60 20.08 35.47
C ARG A 480 10.70 20.85 36.45
N LYS A 481 9.37 20.70 36.42
CA LYS A 481 8.44 21.41 37.31
C LYS A 481 7.46 20.47 38.04
N ARG A 482 7.91 19.29 38.44
CA ARG A 482 7.24 18.47 39.44
C ARG A 482 8.25 17.99 40.47
#